data_9c07b83108a03792ce3ee8d79fd89655
#
_entry.id   9c07b83108a03792ce3ee8d79fd89655
#
_cell.length_a   1.000
_cell.length_b   1.000
_cell.length_c   1.000
_cell.angle_alpha   90.00
_cell.angle_beta   90.00
_cell.angle_gamma   90.00
#
_symmetry.space_group_name_H-M   'P 1'
#
loop_
_entity.id
_entity.type
_entity.pdbx_description
1 polymer ?
#
loop_
_entity_poly.entity_id
_entity_poly.type
_entity_poly.pdbx_seq_one_letter_code
_entity_poly.pdbx_strand_id
1 'polypeptide(L)'
;MATFTAQQGKRYRAEISLGFFERLVSNDTIESRLREAGFSDVRVWGSGGIRYAEALWPGADTTATMPTQVAAIAEIPSDAGQEA
;
A
#
# COMPACT_ATOMS: atom_id res chain seq x y z
N MET A 1 14.44 -4.19 -11.62
CA MET A 1 13.58 -4.11 -10.46
C MET A 1 12.47 -3.11 -10.69
N ALA A 2 11.28 -3.43 -10.24
CA ALA A 2 10.16 -2.53 -10.39
C ALA A 2 10.28 -1.35 -9.44
N THR A 3 9.92 -0.17 -9.91
CA THR A 3 9.87 1.02 -9.08
C THR A 3 8.45 1.58 -9.09
N PHE A 4 8.18 2.40 -8.11
CA PHE A 4 6.88 3.04 -7.95
C PHE A 4 7.09 4.49 -7.52
N THR A 5 6.34 5.39 -8.14
CA THR A 5 6.38 6.79 -7.77
C THR A 5 5.11 7.14 -7.02
N ALA A 6 5.28 7.58 -5.77
CA ALA A 6 4.17 8.07 -4.96
C ALA A 6 4.09 9.57 -5.12
N GLN A 7 2.91 10.06 -5.46
CA GLN A 7 2.68 11.49 -5.68
C GLN A 7 1.94 12.08 -4.49
N GLN A 8 2.34 13.28 -4.12
CA GLN A 8 1.77 13.95 -2.95
C GLN A 8 0.26 14.12 -3.10
N GLY A 9 -0.45 13.77 -2.06
CA GLY A 9 -1.90 13.93 -2.01
C GLY A 9 -2.69 12.83 -2.69
N LYS A 10 -2.02 11.84 -3.25
CA LYS A 10 -2.71 10.74 -3.93
C LYS A 10 -2.89 9.55 -3.01
N ARG A 11 -3.95 8.80 -3.27
CA ARG A 11 -4.20 7.56 -2.54
C ARG A 11 -3.91 6.38 -3.45
N TYR A 12 -3.43 5.31 -2.83
CA TYR A 12 -3.02 4.13 -3.56
C TYR A 12 -3.63 2.89 -2.93
N ARG A 13 -3.88 1.90 -3.77
CA ARG A 13 -4.29 0.56 -3.34
C ARG A 13 -3.24 -0.41 -3.81
N ALA A 14 -2.85 -1.32 -2.94
CA ALA A 14 -1.87 -2.35 -3.26
C ALA A 14 -2.43 -3.72 -2.96
N GLU A 15 -2.03 -4.68 -3.77
CA GLU A 15 -2.23 -6.09 -3.48
C GLU A 15 -0.90 -6.64 -3.00
N ILE A 16 -0.90 -7.27 -1.84
CA ILE A 16 0.32 -7.78 -1.19
C ILE A 16 0.24 -9.30 -1.19
N SER A 17 1.24 -9.93 -1.80
CA SER A 17 1.33 -11.37 -1.87
C SER A 17 2.40 -11.83 -0.87
N LEU A 18 2.00 -12.62 0.10
CA LEU A 18 2.88 -13.05 1.18
C LEU A 18 3.30 -14.51 0.95
N GLY A 19 4.57 -14.79 1.20
CA GLY A 19 5.07 -16.16 1.15
C GLY A 19 4.54 -16.99 2.30
N PHE A 20 4.87 -18.28 2.28
CA PHE A 20 4.33 -19.22 3.24
C PHE A 20 4.52 -18.78 4.70
N PHE A 21 5.73 -18.35 5.04
CA PHE A 21 5.99 -17.90 6.40
C PHE A 21 5.49 -16.50 6.68
N GLU A 22 5.47 -15.67 5.65
CA GLU A 22 5.05 -14.27 5.80
C GLU A 22 3.55 -14.14 6.03
N ARG A 23 2.78 -15.14 5.62
CA ARG A 23 1.31 -15.08 5.77
C ARG A 23 0.87 -15.01 7.22
N LEU A 24 1.77 -15.30 8.16
CA LEU A 24 1.46 -15.21 9.58
C LEU A 24 1.53 -13.78 10.12
N VAL A 25 2.03 -12.86 9.33
CA VAL A 25 2.11 -11.46 9.77
C VAL A 25 0.70 -10.88 9.91
N SER A 26 0.51 -10.06 10.93
CA SER A 26 -0.77 -9.41 11.15
C SER A 26 -0.94 -8.21 10.24
N ASN A 27 -2.20 -7.85 9.96
CA ASN A 27 -2.49 -6.64 9.21
C ASN A 27 -1.99 -5.40 9.94
N ASP A 28 -1.99 -5.41 11.27
CA ASP A 28 -1.45 -4.30 12.05
C ASP A 28 0.04 -4.09 11.80
N THR A 29 0.78 -5.18 11.66
CA THR A 29 2.21 -5.10 11.36
C THR A 29 2.43 -4.50 9.98
N ILE A 30 1.66 -4.94 8.99
CA ILE A 30 1.76 -4.38 7.64
C ILE A 30 1.43 -2.90 7.66
N GLU A 31 0.38 -2.52 8.37
CA GLU A 31 -0.03 -1.13 8.51
C GLU A 31 1.09 -0.29 9.11
N SER A 32 1.72 -0.79 10.18
CA SER A 32 2.83 -0.07 10.81
C SER A 32 3.99 0.13 9.86
N ARG A 33 4.31 -0.87 9.05
CA ARG A 33 5.40 -0.74 8.09
C ARG A 33 5.10 0.30 7.02
N LEU A 34 3.85 0.38 6.60
CA LEU A 34 3.46 1.38 5.62
C LEU A 34 3.54 2.79 6.22
N ARG A 35 3.15 2.94 7.48
CA ARG A 35 3.30 4.23 8.16
C ARG A 35 4.77 4.63 8.30
N GLU A 36 5.63 3.67 8.62
CA GLU A 36 7.06 3.93 8.73
C GLU A 36 7.65 4.36 7.40
N ALA A 37 7.10 3.87 6.31
CA ALA A 37 7.55 4.24 4.97
C ALA A 37 7.10 5.64 4.57
N GLY A 38 6.17 6.25 5.31
CA GLY A 38 5.72 7.61 5.04
C GLY A 38 4.26 7.74 4.65
N PHE A 39 3.54 6.64 4.55
CA PHE A 39 2.11 6.68 4.24
C PHE A 39 1.29 7.08 5.46
N SER A 40 0.12 7.65 5.21
CA SER A 40 -0.83 7.98 6.25
C SER A 40 -2.20 7.42 5.88
N ASP A 41 -3.12 7.46 6.83
CA ASP A 41 -4.48 6.97 6.63
C ASP A 41 -4.45 5.56 6.03
N VAL A 42 -3.69 4.69 6.67
CA VAL A 42 -3.41 3.34 6.16
C VAL A 42 -4.49 2.37 6.59
N ARG A 43 -4.95 1.56 5.66
CA ARG A 43 -5.91 0.47 5.93
C ARG A 43 -5.38 -0.79 5.29
N VAL A 44 -5.38 -1.88 6.05
CA VAL A 44 -4.93 -3.18 5.56
C VAL A 44 -5.98 -4.22 5.92
N TRP A 45 -6.36 -5.04 4.96
CA TRP A 45 -7.33 -6.09 5.19
C TRP A 45 -6.97 -7.34 4.39
N GLY A 46 -7.72 -8.41 4.61
CA GLY A 46 -7.46 -9.70 4.02
C GLY A 46 -6.80 -10.62 5.01
N SER A 47 -6.53 -11.85 4.60
CA SER A 47 -5.91 -12.85 5.44
C SER A 47 -5.15 -13.85 4.58
N GLY A 48 -4.26 -14.62 5.24
CA GLY A 48 -3.47 -15.62 4.55
C GLY A 48 -2.41 -15.00 3.66
N GLY A 49 -2.27 -15.52 2.46
CA GLY A 49 -1.21 -15.11 1.54
C GLY A 49 -1.52 -13.88 0.72
N ILE A 50 -2.74 -13.40 0.74
CA ILE A 50 -3.13 -12.21 -0.04
C ILE A 50 -3.69 -11.16 0.91
N ARG A 51 -3.10 -9.99 0.90
CA ARG A 51 -3.54 -8.86 1.71
C ARG A 51 -3.75 -7.67 0.79
N TYR A 52 -4.56 -6.73 1.24
CA TYR A 52 -4.82 -5.51 0.49
C TYR A 52 -4.55 -4.32 1.38
N ALA A 53 -4.04 -3.25 0.80
CA ALA A 53 -3.75 -2.04 1.55
C ALA A 53 -4.20 -0.82 0.76
N GLU A 54 -4.70 0.18 1.47
CA GLU A 54 -4.97 1.50 0.90
C GLU A 54 -4.32 2.53 1.81
N ALA A 55 -3.74 3.55 1.19
CA ALA A 55 -3.05 4.57 1.96
C ALA A 55 -2.93 5.86 1.17
N LEU A 56 -2.76 6.95 1.90
CA LEU A 56 -2.51 8.27 1.34
C LEU A 56 -1.03 8.55 1.40
N TRP A 57 -0.48 9.15 0.34
CA TRP A 57 0.89 9.65 0.37
C TRP A 57 0.86 11.15 0.65
N PRO A 58 1.22 11.59 1.87
CA PRO A 58 1.15 13.00 2.22
C PRO A 58 2.41 13.79 1.90
N GLY A 59 3.52 13.10 1.66
CA GLY A 59 4.81 13.75 1.46
C GLY A 59 5.05 14.15 0.03
N ALA A 60 6.22 14.72 -0.23
CA ALA A 60 6.61 15.09 -1.58
C ALA A 60 6.70 13.86 -2.47
N ASP A 61 6.55 14.07 -3.77
CA ASP A 61 6.66 12.98 -4.74
C ASP A 61 7.98 12.26 -4.54
N THR A 62 7.94 10.94 -4.55
CA THR A 62 9.14 10.15 -4.40
C THR A 62 9.03 8.86 -5.19
N THR A 63 10.17 8.36 -5.64
CA THR A 63 10.23 7.09 -6.37
C THR A 63 11.11 6.12 -5.58
N ALA A 64 10.63 4.91 -5.42
CA ALA A 64 11.35 3.90 -4.68
C ALA A 64 11.15 2.53 -5.32
N THR A 65 12.04 1.62 -4.99
CA THR A 65 11.92 0.24 -5.42
C THR A 65 10.76 -0.43 -4.67
N MET A 66 9.90 -1.11 -5.42
CA MET A 66 8.80 -1.85 -4.82
C MET A 66 9.32 -3.13 -4.16
N PRO A 67 8.86 -3.42 -2.93
CA PRO A 67 9.14 -4.72 -2.34
C PRO A 67 8.55 -5.85 -3.18
N THR A 68 9.19 -7.00 -3.16
CA THR A 68 8.72 -8.16 -3.93
C THR A 68 7.35 -8.63 -3.47
N GLN A 69 6.97 -8.34 -2.23
CA GLN A 69 5.66 -8.72 -1.70
C GLN A 69 4.52 -7.92 -2.34
N VAL A 70 4.81 -6.76 -2.91
CA VAL A 70 3.78 -5.95 -3.56
C VAL A 70 3.56 -6.51 -4.95
N ALA A 71 2.43 -7.19 -5.15
CA ALA A 71 2.12 -7.80 -6.43
C ALA A 71 1.56 -6.79 -7.42
N ALA A 72 0.84 -5.79 -6.92
CA ALA A 72 0.26 -4.75 -7.77
C ALA A 72 0.03 -3.50 -6.93
N ILE A 73 0.10 -2.34 -7.56
CA ILE A 73 -0.23 -1.09 -6.91
C ILE A 73 -0.82 -0.15 -7.95
N ALA A 74 -1.86 0.59 -7.56
CA ALA A 74 -2.52 1.52 -8.46
C ALA A 74 -3.03 2.71 -7.68
N GLU A 75 -3.07 3.85 -8.34
CA GLU A 75 -3.65 5.05 -7.77
C GLU A 75 -5.17 4.91 -7.72
N ILE A 76 -5.75 5.33 -6.62
CA ILE A 76 -7.21 5.39 -6.48
C ILE A 76 -7.64 6.78 -6.93
N PRO A 77 -8.46 6.90 -7.98
CA PRO A 77 -8.90 8.21 -8.43
C PRO A 77 -9.59 8.97 -7.30
N SER A 78 -9.14 10.19 -7.05
CA SER A 78 -9.61 10.95 -5.91
C SER A 78 -11.07 11.38 -6.06
N ASP A 79 -11.52 11.59 -7.28
CA ASP A 79 -12.90 12.03 -7.53
C ASP A 79 -13.90 10.89 -7.53
N ALA A 80 -13.43 9.63 -7.48
CA ALA A 80 -14.34 8.50 -7.45
C ALA A 80 -15.27 8.57 -6.24
N GLY A 81 -14.75 9.01 -5.11
CA GLY A 81 -15.55 9.15 -3.90
C GLY A 81 -16.45 10.38 -3.92
N GLN A 82 -16.10 11.36 -4.69
CA GLN A 82 -16.86 12.60 -4.76
C GLN A 82 -18.13 12.48 -5.58
N GLU A 83 -18.13 11.52 -6.47
CA GLU A 83 -19.27 11.29 -7.33
C GLU A 83 -20.46 10.72 -6.57
N ALA A 84 -20.21 10.19 -5.42
CA ALA A 84 -21.25 9.57 -4.62
C ALA A 84 -22.31 10.55 -4.20
#